data_1b0b4670ada99d9690af234b90284fd0
#
_entry.id   1b0b4670ada99d9690af234b90284fd0
#
_cell.length_a   1.000
_cell.length_b   1.000
_cell.length_c   1.000
_cell.angle_alpha   90.00
_cell.angle_beta   90.00
_cell.angle_gamma   90.00
#
_symmetry.space_group_name_H-M   'P 1'
#
loop_
_entity.id
_entity.type
_entity.pdbx_description
1 polymer ?
#
loop_
_entity_poly.entity_id
_entity_poly.type
_entity_poly.pdbx_seq_one_letter_code
_entity_poly.pdbx_strand_id
1 'polypeptide(L)'
;MTETSPLPVPRCTAADRPVTTCQNGRVANLGPGRPRVEQRRRRGQTPRAEILDAAGELFTTNGYANTSTRVVADAVGIRQASLYHHFAAKDDILDALLAETIAAPLELAERLGNVSAPPATRLYALAWFDVRQLCASRWNLGALYLLPELRTARFAAFRLRRDELRGHYENLAAAVLAAGAGAGVVGAAALPFRLVETVINIRSDEGKAPVEAERTIPEAALRVLGWPGDLVALRSAAARVLDQAQ
;
A
#
# COMPACT_ATOMS: atom_id res chain seq x y z
N MET A 1 -78.67 -16.17 23.92
CA MET A 1 -79.54 -15.10 23.41
C MET A 1 -78.58 -13.91 23.28
N THR A 2 -78.10 -13.44 22.16
CA THR A 2 -78.67 -13.11 20.86
C THR A 2 -77.56 -13.25 19.78
N GLU A 3 -77.95 -13.89 18.69
CA GLU A 3 -77.25 -13.94 17.40
C GLU A 3 -77.15 -12.58 16.80
N THR A 4 -76.00 -12.31 16.10
CA THR A 4 -75.98 -11.29 15.07
C THR A 4 -75.14 -11.80 13.88
N SER A 5 -75.89 -11.92 12.78
CA SER A 5 -75.53 -12.44 11.45
C SER A 5 -74.50 -11.61 10.72
N PRO A 6 -73.69 -12.15 9.79
CA PRO A 6 -72.70 -11.41 9.01
C PRO A 6 -73.28 -10.76 7.75
N LEU A 7 -72.80 -9.58 7.41
CA LEU A 7 -73.09 -8.81 6.19
C LEU A 7 -72.31 -9.32 4.98
N PRO A 8 -72.86 -9.18 3.75
CA PRO A 8 -72.30 -9.79 2.54
C PRO A 8 -71.18 -9.00 1.85
N VAL A 9 -70.32 -9.77 1.21
CA VAL A 9 -69.20 -9.30 0.37
C VAL A 9 -69.71 -8.98 -1.04
N PRO A 10 -69.38 -7.83 -1.67
CA PRO A 10 -69.71 -7.59 -3.07
C PRO A 10 -68.68 -8.29 -3.98
N ARG A 11 -69.17 -9.02 -4.96
CA ARG A 11 -68.44 -9.55 -6.12
C ARG A 11 -68.17 -8.43 -7.12
N CYS A 12 -66.95 -8.23 -7.50
CA CYS A 12 -66.62 -7.46 -8.70
C CYS A 12 -66.44 -8.38 -9.90
N THR A 13 -67.20 -8.06 -10.91
CA THR A 13 -67.25 -8.68 -12.23
C THR A 13 -66.05 -8.26 -13.09
N ALA A 14 -65.59 -9.21 -13.90
CA ALA A 14 -64.57 -9.02 -14.92
C ALA A 14 -65.13 -8.18 -16.09
N ALA A 15 -64.39 -7.16 -16.50
CA ALA A 15 -64.39 -6.65 -17.88
C ALA A 15 -63.21 -5.74 -18.13
N ASP A 16 -62.63 -5.93 -19.32
CA ASP A 16 -61.78 -5.02 -20.10
C ASP A 16 -60.29 -5.04 -19.88
N ARG A 17 -59.63 -5.82 -20.77
CA ARG A 17 -58.25 -5.66 -21.22
C ARG A 17 -58.25 -4.68 -22.42
N PRO A 18 -57.31 -3.73 -22.48
CA PRO A 18 -56.81 -3.26 -23.74
C PRO A 18 -55.50 -4.00 -24.07
N VAL A 19 -55.45 -4.55 -25.26
CA VAL A 19 -54.29 -5.03 -25.97
C VAL A 19 -53.42 -3.84 -26.32
N THR A 20 -52.19 -3.78 -25.86
CA THR A 20 -51.17 -2.80 -26.33
C THR A 20 -49.97 -3.54 -26.87
N THR A 21 -49.78 -3.31 -28.11
CA THR A 21 -48.78 -3.65 -29.10
C THR A 21 -47.33 -3.65 -28.56
N CYS A 22 -46.62 -4.74 -28.85
CA CYS A 22 -45.14 -4.78 -28.78
C CYS A 22 -44.55 -3.80 -29.80
N GLN A 23 -43.77 -2.82 -29.30
CA GLN A 23 -42.81 -2.07 -30.11
C GLN A 23 -41.47 -1.92 -29.42
N ASN A 24 -40.47 -2.38 -30.14
CA ASN A 24 -39.06 -1.99 -30.10
C ASN A 24 -38.19 -2.38 -28.93
N GLY A 25 -37.28 -3.30 -29.29
CA GLY A 25 -36.07 -3.67 -28.59
C GLY A 25 -35.26 -2.46 -28.12
N ARG A 26 -35.16 -2.33 -26.80
CA ARG A 26 -34.07 -1.64 -26.15
C ARG A 26 -33.18 -2.72 -25.53
N VAL A 27 -31.98 -2.83 -26.11
CA VAL A 27 -30.87 -3.49 -25.47
C VAL A 27 -30.73 -2.88 -24.07
N ALA A 28 -31.04 -3.64 -23.05
CA ALA A 28 -30.82 -3.24 -21.66
C ALA A 28 -29.30 -3.07 -21.49
N ASN A 29 -28.87 -1.82 -21.41
CA ASN A 29 -27.54 -1.46 -20.93
C ASN A 29 -27.45 -2.01 -19.50
N LEU A 30 -26.69 -3.09 -19.31
CA LEU A 30 -26.34 -3.62 -17.98
C LEU A 30 -25.53 -2.55 -17.28
N GLY A 31 -26.22 -1.64 -16.60
CA GLY A 31 -25.62 -0.64 -15.75
C GLY A 31 -24.76 -1.26 -14.65
N PRO A 32 -23.87 -0.50 -14.01
CA PRO A 32 -22.98 -0.98 -12.97
C PRO A 32 -23.79 -1.73 -11.91
N GLY A 33 -23.31 -2.92 -11.52
CA GLY A 33 -23.98 -3.89 -10.66
C GLY A 33 -24.65 -3.25 -9.44
N ARG A 34 -25.70 -3.94 -8.95
CA ARG A 34 -26.58 -3.50 -7.85
C ARG A 34 -25.77 -2.79 -6.75
N PRO A 35 -26.16 -1.57 -6.34
CA PRO A 35 -25.45 -0.83 -5.29
C PRO A 35 -25.35 -1.67 -4.02
N ARG A 36 -24.20 -1.59 -3.37
CA ARG A 36 -23.94 -2.24 -2.08
C ARG A 36 -24.95 -1.71 -1.06
N VAL A 37 -25.73 -2.60 -0.43
CA VAL A 37 -26.75 -2.25 0.56
C VAL A 37 -26.15 -1.93 1.94
N GLU A 38 -24.88 -2.33 2.20
CA GLU A 38 -24.20 -2.11 3.47
C GLU A 38 -23.17 -0.98 3.40
N GLN A 39 -23.06 -0.24 4.52
CA GLN A 39 -22.00 0.78 4.72
C GLN A 39 -20.61 0.18 4.47
N ARG A 40 -19.72 0.96 3.84
CA ARG A 40 -18.33 0.57 3.63
C ARG A 40 -17.67 0.20 4.95
N ARG A 41 -17.24 -1.04 5.07
CA ARG A 41 -16.60 -1.58 6.30
C ARG A 41 -15.10 -1.29 6.34
N ARG A 42 -14.51 -0.88 5.22
CA ARG A 42 -13.05 -0.71 5.04
C ARG A 42 -12.69 0.66 4.48
N ARG A 43 -11.45 1.08 4.73
CA ARG A 43 -10.90 2.29 4.14
C ARG A 43 -10.61 2.06 2.66
N GLY A 44 -10.96 3.03 1.84
CA GLY A 44 -10.74 2.99 0.39
C GLY A 44 -11.87 3.66 -0.36
N GLN A 45 -11.55 4.33 -1.47
CA GLN A 45 -12.54 4.95 -2.34
C GLN A 45 -13.06 3.98 -3.41
N THR A 46 -12.35 2.87 -3.62
CA THR A 46 -12.68 1.84 -4.61
C THR A 46 -12.73 0.46 -3.97
N PRO A 47 -13.50 -0.49 -4.53
CA PRO A 47 -13.50 -1.88 -4.05
C PRO A 47 -12.10 -2.51 -4.03
N ARG A 48 -11.25 -2.16 -5.01
CA ARG A 48 -9.86 -2.63 -5.06
C ARG A 48 -9.05 -2.14 -3.86
N ALA A 49 -9.18 -0.87 -3.48
CA ALA A 49 -8.50 -0.32 -2.30
C ALA A 49 -9.02 -0.92 -0.98
N GLU A 50 -10.34 -1.19 -0.88
CA GLU A 50 -10.91 -1.88 0.29
C GLU A 50 -10.38 -3.31 0.44
N ILE A 51 -10.18 -4.03 -0.68
CA ILE A 51 -9.59 -5.38 -0.69
C ILE A 51 -8.13 -5.30 -0.22
N LEU A 52 -7.34 -4.34 -0.71
CA LEU A 52 -5.95 -4.14 -0.30
C LEU A 52 -5.84 -3.77 1.19
N ASP A 53 -6.69 -2.87 1.72
CA ASP A 53 -6.71 -2.55 3.15
C ASP A 53 -7.01 -3.78 4.02
N ALA A 54 -8.01 -4.59 3.64
CA ALA A 54 -8.35 -5.82 4.35
C ALA A 54 -7.26 -6.88 4.27
N ALA A 55 -6.67 -7.05 3.08
CA ALA A 55 -5.59 -8.01 2.89
C ALA A 55 -4.31 -7.58 3.62
N GLY A 56 -3.98 -6.29 3.60
CA GLY A 56 -2.85 -5.73 4.33
C GLY A 56 -2.95 -6.03 5.83
N GLU A 57 -4.12 -5.82 6.43
CA GLU A 57 -4.38 -6.21 7.81
C GLU A 57 -4.18 -7.71 8.03
N LEU A 58 -4.93 -8.52 7.28
CA LEU A 58 -4.99 -9.96 7.51
C LEU A 58 -3.65 -10.66 7.23
N PHE A 59 -2.90 -10.24 6.21
CA PHE A 59 -1.60 -10.82 5.89
C PHE A 59 -0.54 -10.48 6.95
N THR A 60 -0.62 -9.28 7.55
CA THR A 60 0.33 -8.86 8.58
C THR A 60 -0.04 -9.35 9.98
N THR A 61 -1.33 -9.62 10.28
CA THR A 61 -1.77 -10.09 11.60
C THR A 61 -1.91 -11.61 11.69
N ASN A 62 -2.53 -12.24 10.69
CA ASN A 62 -2.81 -13.67 10.69
C ASN A 62 -1.78 -14.49 9.90
N GLY A 63 -0.92 -13.78 9.15
CA GLY A 63 0.03 -14.37 8.22
C GLY A 63 -0.57 -14.66 6.83
N TYR A 64 0.28 -14.54 5.81
CA TYR A 64 -0.11 -14.75 4.41
C TYR A 64 -0.66 -16.16 4.17
N ALA A 65 0.07 -17.20 4.61
CA ALA A 65 -0.32 -18.59 4.38
C ALA A 65 -1.72 -18.92 4.96
N ASN A 66 -2.04 -18.39 6.14
CA ASN A 66 -3.27 -18.67 6.87
C ASN A 66 -4.49 -17.84 6.39
N THR A 67 -4.28 -16.88 5.51
CA THR A 67 -5.35 -16.00 5.02
C THR A 67 -5.81 -16.44 3.63
N SER A 68 -7.08 -16.81 3.48
CA SER A 68 -7.67 -17.14 2.18
C SER A 68 -8.35 -15.92 1.54
N THR A 69 -8.55 -15.95 0.21
CA THR A 69 -9.31 -14.91 -0.51
C THR A 69 -10.76 -14.79 -0.02
N ARG A 70 -11.34 -15.89 0.50
CA ARG A 70 -12.66 -15.86 1.12
C ARG A 70 -12.67 -15.01 2.39
N VAL A 71 -11.68 -15.19 3.27
CA VAL A 71 -11.55 -14.40 4.51
C VAL A 71 -11.37 -12.92 4.18
N VAL A 72 -10.58 -12.58 3.15
CA VAL A 72 -10.43 -11.21 2.67
C VAL A 72 -11.76 -10.65 2.15
N ALA A 73 -12.50 -11.42 1.33
CA ALA A 73 -13.80 -11.00 0.79
C ALA A 73 -14.83 -10.75 1.90
N ASP A 74 -14.89 -11.65 2.90
CA ASP A 74 -15.76 -11.53 4.06
C ASP A 74 -15.43 -10.28 4.89
N ALA A 75 -14.15 -9.97 5.08
CA ALA A 75 -13.67 -8.77 5.79
C ALA A 75 -14.04 -7.45 5.08
N VAL A 76 -14.17 -7.47 3.76
CA VAL A 76 -14.64 -6.33 2.95
C VAL A 76 -16.17 -6.27 2.87
N GLY A 77 -16.86 -7.39 3.15
CA GLY A 77 -18.31 -7.53 2.98
C GLY A 77 -18.72 -7.68 1.51
N ILE A 78 -17.92 -8.38 0.71
CA ILE A 78 -18.22 -8.71 -0.69
C ILE A 78 -18.24 -10.23 -0.89
N ARG A 79 -18.86 -10.67 -2.00
CA ARG A 79 -18.77 -12.08 -2.40
C ARG A 79 -17.37 -12.40 -2.92
N GLN A 80 -16.87 -13.59 -2.66
CA GLN A 80 -15.57 -14.05 -3.17
C GLN A 80 -15.47 -13.93 -4.72
N ALA A 81 -16.56 -14.19 -5.43
CA ALA A 81 -16.62 -13.99 -6.89
C ALA A 81 -16.36 -12.52 -7.28
N SER A 82 -16.84 -11.56 -6.48
CA SER A 82 -16.57 -10.14 -6.71
C SER A 82 -15.10 -9.78 -6.47
N LEU A 83 -14.44 -10.42 -5.51
CA LEU A 83 -13.00 -10.25 -5.28
C LEU A 83 -12.20 -10.69 -6.52
N TYR A 84 -12.57 -11.81 -7.14
CA TYR A 84 -11.89 -12.33 -8.33
C TYR A 84 -12.02 -11.45 -9.57
N HIS A 85 -13.00 -10.53 -9.62
CA HIS A 85 -13.03 -9.49 -10.67
C HIS A 85 -11.93 -8.44 -10.52
N HIS A 86 -11.36 -8.29 -9.32
CA HIS A 86 -10.29 -7.31 -9.04
C HIS A 86 -8.91 -7.95 -8.98
N PHE A 87 -8.80 -9.19 -8.52
CA PHE A 87 -7.56 -9.94 -8.35
C PHE A 87 -7.79 -11.40 -8.69
N ALA A 88 -7.09 -11.91 -9.70
CA ALA A 88 -7.27 -13.29 -10.18
C ALA A 88 -6.81 -14.33 -9.15
N ALA A 89 -5.83 -13.98 -8.30
CA ALA A 89 -5.28 -14.87 -7.28
C ALA A 89 -4.92 -14.10 -5.99
N LYS A 90 -4.69 -14.83 -4.91
CA LYS A 90 -4.18 -14.26 -3.65
C LYS A 90 -2.81 -13.61 -3.83
N ASP A 91 -1.98 -14.21 -4.67
CA ASP A 91 -0.65 -13.69 -5.01
C ASP A 91 -0.71 -12.33 -5.71
N ASP A 92 -1.77 -12.04 -6.49
CA ASP A 92 -1.94 -10.74 -7.13
C ASP A 92 -2.26 -9.63 -6.12
N ILE A 93 -2.95 -9.99 -5.03
CA ILE A 93 -3.20 -9.07 -3.91
C ILE A 93 -1.88 -8.79 -3.18
N LEU A 94 -1.09 -9.83 -2.90
CA LEU A 94 0.22 -9.67 -2.26
C LEU A 94 1.16 -8.83 -3.12
N ASP A 95 1.24 -9.10 -4.42
CA ASP A 95 2.07 -8.35 -5.36
C ASP A 95 1.70 -6.85 -5.39
N ALA A 96 0.40 -6.54 -5.40
CA ALA A 96 -0.09 -5.17 -5.35
C ALA A 96 0.29 -4.46 -4.03
N LEU A 97 0.14 -5.14 -2.88
CA LEU A 97 0.54 -4.59 -1.58
C LEU A 97 2.04 -4.31 -1.50
N LEU A 98 2.86 -5.24 -2.02
CA LEU A 98 4.31 -5.09 -2.06
C LEU A 98 4.74 -3.96 -3.00
N ALA A 99 4.09 -3.82 -4.16
CA ALA A 99 4.38 -2.76 -5.12
C ALA A 99 4.13 -1.37 -4.51
N GLU A 100 3.08 -1.19 -3.69
CA GLU A 100 2.78 0.08 -3.01
C GLU A 100 3.90 0.52 -2.06
N THR A 101 4.65 -0.41 -1.47
CA THR A 101 5.72 -0.08 -0.52
C THR A 101 6.98 0.47 -1.20
N ILE A 102 7.18 0.19 -2.49
CA ILE A 102 8.42 0.49 -3.22
C ILE A 102 8.23 1.57 -4.28
N ALA A 103 7.01 1.72 -4.81
CA ALA A 103 6.76 2.60 -5.96
C ALA A 103 7.21 4.04 -5.71
N ALA A 104 6.72 4.66 -4.63
CA ALA A 104 7.01 6.06 -4.35
C ALA A 104 8.49 6.35 -3.99
N PRO A 105 9.17 5.56 -3.12
CA PRO A 105 10.59 5.77 -2.88
C PRO A 105 11.47 5.51 -4.09
N LEU A 106 11.12 4.57 -4.98
CA LEU A 106 11.85 4.34 -6.22
C LEU A 106 11.71 5.52 -7.19
N GLU A 107 10.50 6.00 -7.42
CA GLU A 107 10.26 7.21 -8.22
C GLU A 107 11.01 8.43 -7.67
N LEU A 108 11.03 8.59 -6.35
CA LEU A 108 11.81 9.67 -5.73
C LEU A 108 13.30 9.49 -5.96
N ALA A 109 13.84 8.29 -5.83
CA ALA A 109 15.26 8.00 -6.04
C ALA A 109 15.69 8.36 -7.46
N GLU A 110 14.87 8.03 -8.47
CA GLU A 110 15.08 8.41 -9.87
C GLU A 110 15.11 9.94 -10.05
N ARG A 111 14.13 10.65 -9.48
CA ARG A 111 14.06 12.12 -9.55
C ARG A 111 15.25 12.79 -8.87
N LEU A 112 15.65 12.27 -7.70
CA LEU A 112 16.82 12.76 -6.97
C LEU A 112 18.12 12.59 -7.76
N GLY A 113 18.19 11.63 -8.68
CA GLY A 113 19.31 11.47 -9.62
C GLY A 113 19.56 12.72 -10.47
N ASN A 114 18.51 13.47 -10.79
CA ASN A 114 18.53 14.66 -11.64
C ASN A 114 18.63 15.98 -10.85
N VAL A 115 18.57 15.95 -9.51
CA VAL A 115 18.65 17.15 -8.68
C VAL A 115 20.09 17.52 -8.41
N SER A 116 20.45 18.78 -8.67
CA SER A 116 21.76 19.32 -8.35
C SER A 116 21.87 19.63 -6.85
N ALA A 117 22.21 18.60 -6.06
CA ALA A 117 22.40 18.70 -4.62
C ALA A 117 23.53 17.75 -4.16
N PRO A 118 24.20 18.05 -3.03
CA PRO A 118 25.24 17.18 -2.47
C PRO A 118 24.70 15.75 -2.24
N PRO A 119 25.53 14.70 -2.46
CA PRO A 119 25.12 13.30 -2.26
C PRO A 119 24.52 13.03 -0.88
N ALA A 120 25.08 13.60 0.19
CA ALA A 120 24.55 13.47 1.54
C ALA A 120 23.14 14.02 1.69
N THR A 121 22.84 15.16 1.03
CA THR A 121 21.50 15.76 1.05
C THR A 121 20.49 14.87 0.32
N ARG A 122 20.86 14.33 -0.84
CA ARG A 122 20.00 13.43 -1.62
C ARG A 122 19.76 12.11 -0.89
N LEU A 123 20.80 11.53 -0.29
CA LEU A 123 20.68 10.30 0.51
C LEU A 123 19.78 10.51 1.73
N TYR A 124 19.97 11.62 2.45
CA TYR A 124 19.11 11.97 3.58
C TYR A 124 17.65 12.15 3.16
N ALA A 125 17.41 12.87 2.06
CA ALA A 125 16.06 13.11 1.54
C ALA A 125 15.35 11.80 1.18
N LEU A 126 16.04 10.89 0.49
CA LEU A 126 15.51 9.58 0.14
C LEU A 126 15.20 8.75 1.39
N ALA A 127 16.15 8.65 2.32
CA ALA A 127 15.96 7.88 3.56
C ALA A 127 14.85 8.47 4.44
N TRP A 128 14.75 9.79 4.55
CA TRP A 128 13.68 10.45 5.30
C TRP A 128 12.30 10.16 4.70
N PHE A 129 12.16 10.29 3.38
CA PHE A 129 10.91 10.00 2.68
C PHE A 129 10.48 8.54 2.89
N ASP A 130 11.40 7.60 2.71
CA ASP A 130 11.14 6.16 2.80
C ASP A 130 10.77 5.75 4.24
N VAL A 131 11.54 6.19 5.25
CA VAL A 131 11.21 5.98 6.67
C VAL A 131 9.83 6.55 7.00
N ARG A 132 9.54 7.78 6.56
CA ARG A 132 8.24 8.43 6.81
C ARG A 132 7.09 7.62 6.19
N GLN A 133 7.24 7.14 4.96
CA GLN A 133 6.25 6.29 4.32
C GLN A 133 6.02 4.99 5.10
N LEU A 134 7.10 4.31 5.51
CA LEU A 134 7.04 3.10 6.32
C LEU A 134 6.39 3.34 7.68
N CYS A 135 6.65 4.48 8.33
CA CYS A 135 6.02 4.86 9.60
C CYS A 135 4.53 5.18 9.44
N ALA A 136 4.15 5.90 8.37
CA ALA A 136 2.79 6.37 8.14
C ALA A 136 1.83 5.27 7.64
N SER A 137 2.34 4.20 7.06
CA SER A 137 1.54 3.09 6.57
C SER A 137 0.72 2.46 7.70
N ARG A 138 -0.57 2.25 7.47
CA ARG A 138 -1.48 1.66 8.46
C ARG A 138 -1.03 0.26 8.88
N TRP A 139 -0.69 -0.57 7.91
CA TRP A 139 -0.24 -1.95 8.11
C TRP A 139 1.27 -2.04 7.91
N ASN A 140 1.96 -2.88 8.66
CA ASN A 140 3.40 -3.08 8.50
C ASN A 140 3.69 -3.99 7.28
N LEU A 141 3.39 -3.49 6.07
CA LEU A 141 3.52 -4.26 4.84
C LEU A 141 4.96 -4.73 4.58
N GLY A 142 5.96 -3.99 5.07
CA GLY A 142 7.36 -4.41 4.97
C GLY A 142 7.65 -5.75 5.67
N ALA A 143 6.88 -6.13 6.70
CA ALA A 143 7.02 -7.44 7.33
C ALA A 143 6.78 -8.60 6.35
N LEU A 144 6.05 -8.36 5.27
CA LEU A 144 5.81 -9.34 4.21
C LEU A 144 7.07 -9.61 3.36
N TYR A 145 8.12 -8.79 3.42
CA TYR A 145 9.37 -8.99 2.66
C TYR A 145 10.11 -10.28 3.01
N LEU A 146 9.84 -10.83 4.19
CA LEU A 146 10.47 -12.06 4.66
C LEU A 146 9.71 -13.34 4.26
N LEU A 147 8.56 -13.22 3.59
CA LEU A 147 7.77 -14.36 3.16
C LEU A 147 8.57 -15.26 2.20
N PRO A 148 8.60 -16.59 2.43
CA PRO A 148 9.30 -17.53 1.55
C PRO A 148 8.71 -17.54 0.13
N GLU A 149 7.44 -17.24 -0.05
CA GLU A 149 6.74 -17.12 -1.33
C GLU A 149 7.40 -16.09 -2.25
N LEU A 150 8.00 -15.04 -1.69
CA LEU A 150 8.68 -14.00 -2.48
C LEU A 150 9.94 -14.50 -3.20
N ARG A 151 10.44 -15.70 -2.87
CA ARG A 151 11.59 -16.30 -3.56
C ARG A 151 11.19 -16.95 -4.89
N THR A 152 9.92 -17.17 -5.13
CA THR A 152 9.41 -17.79 -6.36
C THR A 152 9.52 -16.87 -7.58
N ALA A 153 9.45 -17.44 -8.79
CA ALA A 153 9.48 -16.67 -10.04
C ALA A 153 8.30 -15.68 -10.15
N ARG A 154 7.17 -15.98 -9.50
CA ARG A 154 5.97 -15.13 -9.49
C ARG A 154 6.28 -13.69 -9.00
N PHE A 155 7.15 -13.55 -8.02
CA PHE A 155 7.50 -12.26 -7.42
C PHE A 155 8.86 -11.72 -7.90
N ALA A 156 9.36 -12.18 -9.06
CA ALA A 156 10.62 -11.70 -9.60
C ALA A 156 10.62 -10.20 -9.89
N ALA A 157 9.51 -9.67 -10.42
CA ALA A 157 9.37 -8.24 -10.72
C ALA A 157 9.46 -7.38 -9.46
N PHE A 158 8.82 -7.78 -8.37
CA PHE A 158 8.94 -7.09 -7.08
C PHE A 158 10.38 -7.08 -6.57
N ARG A 159 11.07 -8.24 -6.61
CA ARG A 159 12.47 -8.33 -6.17
C ARG A 159 13.39 -7.43 -6.99
N LEU A 160 13.22 -7.39 -8.31
CA LEU A 160 13.99 -6.52 -9.19
C LEU A 160 13.80 -5.04 -8.82
N ARG A 161 12.58 -4.58 -8.64
CA ARG A 161 12.32 -3.18 -8.26
C ARG A 161 12.88 -2.83 -6.88
N ARG A 162 12.79 -3.77 -5.91
CA ARG A 162 13.38 -3.57 -4.59
C ARG A 162 14.92 -3.54 -4.66
N ASP A 163 15.51 -4.36 -5.50
CA ASP A 163 16.97 -4.36 -5.73
C ASP A 163 17.41 -3.09 -6.45
N GLU A 164 16.60 -2.54 -7.34
CA GLU A 164 16.82 -1.24 -7.98
C GLU A 164 16.82 -0.09 -6.96
N LEU A 165 15.81 -0.04 -6.07
CA LEU A 165 15.79 0.93 -4.97
C LEU A 165 17.03 0.81 -4.09
N ARG A 166 17.43 -0.41 -3.73
CA ARG A 166 18.67 -0.67 -2.99
C ARG A 166 19.89 -0.12 -3.73
N GLY A 167 19.98 -0.33 -5.05
CA GLY A 167 21.06 0.20 -5.89
C GLY A 167 21.14 1.72 -5.85
N HIS A 168 20.03 2.44 -5.84
CA HIS A 168 20.00 3.89 -5.67
C HIS A 168 20.59 4.32 -4.33
N TYR A 169 20.24 3.64 -3.23
CA TYR A 169 20.83 3.88 -1.91
C TYR A 169 22.34 3.64 -1.90
N GLU A 170 22.78 2.51 -2.44
CA GLU A 170 24.21 2.15 -2.49
C GLU A 170 25.03 3.15 -3.32
N ASN A 171 24.49 3.60 -4.45
CA ASN A 171 25.13 4.61 -5.30
C ASN A 171 25.25 5.97 -4.60
N LEU A 172 24.19 6.42 -3.92
CA LEU A 172 24.23 7.66 -3.15
C LEU A 172 25.22 7.56 -1.97
N ALA A 173 25.23 6.42 -1.27
CA ALA A 173 26.14 6.17 -0.16
C ALA A 173 27.60 6.15 -0.64
N ALA A 174 27.89 5.49 -1.78
CA ALA A 174 29.21 5.50 -2.38
C ALA A 174 29.66 6.92 -2.77
N ALA A 175 28.74 7.73 -3.30
CA ALA A 175 29.04 9.13 -3.63
C ALA A 175 29.31 9.99 -2.37
N VAL A 176 28.63 9.71 -1.24
CA VAL A 176 28.93 10.36 0.06
C VAL A 176 30.34 10.00 0.53
N LEU A 177 30.73 8.73 0.46
CA LEU A 177 32.07 8.25 0.81
C LEU A 177 33.16 8.90 -0.06
N ALA A 178 32.91 8.96 -1.38
CA ALA A 178 33.86 9.58 -2.32
C ALA A 178 34.03 11.09 -2.11
N ALA A 179 33.02 11.78 -1.58
CA ALA A 179 33.04 13.21 -1.31
C ALA A 179 33.83 13.59 -0.03
N GLY A 180 34.52 12.62 0.62
CA GLY A 180 35.39 12.90 1.77
C GLY A 180 34.67 12.68 3.12
N ALA A 181 33.62 11.90 3.17
CA ALA A 181 33.19 11.26 4.41
C ALA A 181 34.42 10.47 4.94
N GLY A 182 34.72 10.57 6.23
CA GLY A 182 35.90 9.95 6.83
C GLY A 182 36.02 8.45 6.54
N ALA A 183 36.99 7.76 7.14
CA ALA A 183 37.19 6.33 6.93
C ALA A 183 35.93 5.54 7.34
N GLY A 184 35.03 5.34 6.38
CA GLY A 184 33.86 4.54 6.57
C GLY A 184 34.20 3.06 6.81
N VAL A 185 33.32 2.34 7.46
CA VAL A 185 33.46 0.90 7.64
C VAL A 185 33.42 0.21 6.27
N VAL A 186 34.23 -0.84 6.08
CA VAL A 186 34.21 -1.66 4.85
C VAL A 186 32.79 -2.15 4.60
N GLY A 187 32.25 -1.92 3.38
CA GLY A 187 30.88 -2.28 3.03
C GLY A 187 29.80 -1.29 3.54
N ALA A 188 30.20 -0.13 4.08
CA ALA A 188 29.26 0.85 4.64
C ALA A 188 28.19 1.34 3.63
N ALA A 189 28.47 1.31 2.32
CA ALA A 189 27.52 1.75 1.30
C ALA A 189 26.19 0.93 1.31
N ALA A 190 26.21 -0.31 1.73
CA ALA A 190 25.01 -1.15 1.82
C ALA A 190 24.16 -0.87 3.07
N LEU A 191 24.68 -0.15 4.06
CA LEU A 191 24.03 0.03 5.37
C LEU A 191 22.82 1.00 5.33
N PRO A 192 22.85 2.15 4.63
CA PRO A 192 21.72 3.09 4.64
C PRO A 192 20.38 2.45 4.31
N PHE A 193 20.30 1.62 3.27
CA PHE A 193 19.08 0.90 2.91
C PHE A 193 18.63 -0.04 4.04
N ARG A 194 19.55 -0.77 4.65
CA ARG A 194 19.24 -1.68 5.76
C ARG A 194 18.78 -0.94 7.01
N LEU A 195 19.34 0.22 7.29
CA LEU A 195 18.89 1.06 8.40
C LEU A 195 17.46 1.56 8.21
N VAL A 196 17.10 1.97 6.99
CA VAL A 196 15.70 2.34 6.68
C VAL A 196 14.75 1.17 6.95
N GLU A 197 15.11 -0.04 6.56
CA GLU A 197 14.29 -1.23 6.79
C GLU A 197 14.16 -1.61 8.28
N THR A 198 15.00 -1.08 9.19
CA THR A 198 14.83 -1.33 10.64
C THR A 198 13.49 -0.86 11.18
N VAL A 199 12.84 0.12 10.55
CA VAL A 199 11.46 0.55 10.86
C VAL A 199 10.49 -0.64 10.84
N ILE A 200 10.67 -1.55 9.89
CA ILE A 200 9.83 -2.73 9.73
C ILE A 200 9.91 -3.62 10.97
N ASN A 201 11.14 -3.85 11.47
CA ASN A 201 11.37 -4.67 12.66
C ASN A 201 10.81 -3.98 13.92
N ILE A 202 11.12 -2.68 14.09
CA ILE A 202 10.59 -1.89 15.22
C ILE A 202 9.06 -1.95 15.27
N ARG A 203 8.40 -1.78 14.12
CA ARG A 203 6.94 -1.89 14.04
C ARG A 203 6.41 -3.30 14.30
N SER A 204 7.18 -4.32 13.97
CA SER A 204 6.80 -5.72 14.29
C SER A 204 6.89 -5.99 15.77
N ASP A 205 7.90 -5.45 16.44
CA ASP A 205 8.19 -5.70 17.87
C ASP A 205 7.32 -4.81 18.78
N GLU A 206 7.13 -3.54 18.41
CA GLU A 206 6.49 -2.53 19.26
C GLU A 206 5.08 -2.11 18.79
N GLY A 207 4.63 -2.63 17.63
CA GLY A 207 3.33 -2.29 17.02
C GLY A 207 3.31 -0.95 16.28
N LYS A 208 4.25 -0.05 16.58
CA LYS A 208 4.40 1.27 15.94
C LYS A 208 5.86 1.69 15.90
N ALA A 209 6.21 2.55 14.95
CA ALA A 209 7.52 3.18 14.94
C ALA A 209 7.57 4.35 15.97
N PRO A 210 8.73 4.58 16.63
CA PRO A 210 8.95 5.77 17.43
C PRO A 210 8.82 7.04 16.59
N VAL A 211 8.32 8.13 17.19
CA VAL A 211 8.16 9.43 16.50
C VAL A 211 9.50 9.94 15.97
N GLU A 212 10.58 9.63 16.65
CA GLU A 212 11.93 10.06 16.30
C GLU A 212 12.53 9.28 15.13
N ALA A 213 11.96 8.13 14.74
CA ALA A 213 12.51 7.26 13.70
C ALA A 213 12.69 8.00 12.37
N GLU A 214 11.75 8.87 12.00
CA GLU A 214 11.83 9.68 10.78
C GLU A 214 13.07 10.57 10.70
N ARG A 215 13.64 10.93 11.84
CA ARG A 215 14.85 11.73 11.95
C ARG A 215 16.08 10.90 12.23
N THR A 216 16.02 10.03 13.22
CA THR A 216 17.19 9.31 13.74
C THR A 216 17.74 8.30 12.75
N ILE A 217 16.88 7.62 11.99
CA ILE A 217 17.32 6.61 11.02
C ILE A 217 18.06 7.25 9.84
N PRO A 218 17.56 8.30 9.14
CA PRO A 218 18.32 9.00 8.11
C PRO A 218 19.63 9.61 8.61
N GLU A 219 19.64 10.15 9.84
CA GLU A 219 20.85 10.66 10.47
C GLU A 219 21.88 9.55 10.72
N ALA A 220 21.44 8.40 11.24
CA ALA A 220 22.29 7.23 11.45
C ALA A 220 22.86 6.71 10.12
N ALA A 221 22.07 6.71 9.04
CA ALA A 221 22.52 6.32 7.71
C ALA A 221 23.69 7.13 7.22
N LEU A 222 23.75 8.43 7.53
CA LEU A 222 24.92 9.27 7.21
C LEU A 222 26.08 9.09 8.19
N ARG A 223 25.77 8.89 9.47
CA ARG A 223 26.83 8.68 10.50
C ARG A 223 27.61 7.39 10.28
N VAL A 224 26.95 6.31 9.84
CA VAL A 224 27.66 5.04 9.52
C VAL A 224 28.59 5.19 8.30
N LEU A 225 28.34 6.17 7.43
CA LEU A 225 29.23 6.54 6.33
C LEU A 225 30.38 7.45 6.76
N GLY A 226 30.44 7.85 8.03
CA GLY A 226 31.43 8.79 8.54
C GLY A 226 31.22 10.25 8.08
N TRP A 227 30.03 10.61 7.63
CA TRP A 227 29.72 11.97 7.20
C TRP A 227 29.79 12.95 8.38
N PRO A 228 30.67 14.01 8.33
CA PRO A 228 30.94 14.86 9.48
C PRO A 228 30.06 16.11 9.54
N GLY A 229 29.20 16.35 8.54
CA GLY A 229 28.50 17.63 8.35
C GLY A 229 27.45 17.94 9.41
N ASP A 230 26.92 19.16 9.34
CA ASP A 230 25.87 19.68 10.23
C ASP A 230 24.50 19.09 9.84
N LEU A 231 23.90 18.36 10.76
CA LEU A 231 22.57 17.72 10.59
C LEU A 231 21.45 18.75 10.53
N VAL A 232 21.57 19.94 11.14
CA VAL A 232 20.50 20.96 11.11
C VAL A 232 20.43 21.58 9.71
N ALA A 233 21.57 21.97 9.17
CA ALA A 233 21.67 22.50 7.80
C ALA A 233 21.22 21.45 6.77
N LEU A 234 21.62 20.18 6.99
CA LEU A 234 21.27 19.07 6.12
C LEU A 234 19.74 18.85 6.04
N ARG A 235 19.05 18.82 7.18
CA ARG A 235 17.58 18.64 7.21
C ARG A 235 16.87 19.73 6.41
N SER A 236 17.29 20.98 6.58
CA SER A 236 16.75 22.12 5.84
C SER A 236 17.02 22.01 4.33
N ALA A 237 18.20 21.53 3.94
CA ALA A 237 18.55 21.32 2.54
C ALA A 237 17.74 20.15 1.93
N ALA A 238 17.58 19.05 2.67
CA ALA A 238 16.81 17.90 2.22
C ALA A 238 15.33 18.21 2.02
N ALA A 239 14.73 19.02 2.91
CA ALA A 239 13.34 19.48 2.74
C ALA A 239 13.16 20.23 1.40
N ARG A 240 14.07 21.18 1.08
CA ARG A 240 14.02 21.89 -0.20
C ARG A 240 14.19 20.97 -1.41
N VAL A 241 15.06 19.96 -1.28
CA VAL A 241 15.27 18.97 -2.36
C VAL A 241 14.02 18.13 -2.58
N LEU A 242 13.31 17.74 -1.52
CA LEU A 242 12.03 17.01 -1.64
C LEU A 242 10.95 17.87 -2.31
N ASP A 243 10.85 19.17 -1.97
CA ASP A 243 9.91 20.10 -2.60
C ASP A 243 10.20 20.26 -4.11
N GLN A 244 11.46 20.21 -4.52
CA GLN A 244 11.87 20.28 -5.94
C GLN A 244 11.63 18.97 -6.70
N ALA A 245 11.62 17.85 -6.00
CA ALA A 245 11.46 16.52 -6.57
C ALA A 245 9.98 16.06 -6.61
N GLN A 246 9.04 16.80 -6.05
CA GLN A 246 7.59 16.56 -6.16
C GLN A 246 7.04 17.13 -7.46
#